data_33d91427356b3978c7e9cfb3a22e81d3
#
_entry.id   33d91427356b3978c7e9cfb3a22e81d3
#
_cell.length_a   1.000
_cell.length_b   1.000
_cell.length_c   1.000
_cell.angle_alpha   90.00
_cell.angle_beta   90.00
_cell.angle_gamma   90.00
#
_symmetry.space_group_name_H-M   'P 1'
#
loop_
_entity.id
_entity.type
_entity.pdbx_description
1 polymer ?
#
loop_
_entity_poly.entity_id
_entity_poly.type
_entity_poly.pdbx_seq_one_letter_code
_entity_poly.pdbx_strand_id
1 'polypeptide(L)'
;MVLQGEAGDGWSPERFELSFGLQLDADHDPHSVPDPVVVDGRFVLRGSIDLVERHTTSRVLRVTDHKTGKNRTEVTTTINGGRTLQPVLYSLVVEEMTREPVAAGRLYYCTQAGGFTSHTVQLDPIARKTGLHALEVIDRGVELGFLAASPDTGACDYCDYRPVCGPLEEKRATKKNKGLLADLLALRDLP
;
A
#
# COMPACT_ATOMS: atom_id res chain seq x y z
N MET A 1 22.65 2.84 13.55
CA MET A 1 22.75 1.40 13.82
C MET A 1 22.43 0.67 12.53
N VAL A 2 23.43 0.27 11.76
CA VAL A 2 23.24 -0.43 10.49
C VAL A 2 22.68 -1.81 10.81
N LEU A 3 21.49 -2.11 10.28
CA LEU A 3 20.87 -3.43 10.43
C LEU A 3 21.75 -4.48 9.70
N GLN A 4 22.46 -5.29 10.46
CA GLN A 4 23.41 -6.31 9.96
C GLN A 4 22.76 -7.47 9.20
N GLY A 5 21.48 -7.40 8.84
CA GLY A 5 20.73 -8.49 8.21
C GLY A 5 20.55 -8.40 6.68
N GLU A 6 20.86 -7.28 6.05
CA GLU A 6 20.54 -7.05 4.62
C GLU A 6 21.77 -6.73 3.75
N ALA A 7 22.97 -6.72 4.29
CA ALA A 7 24.20 -6.38 3.54
C ALA A 7 24.63 -7.41 2.49
N GLY A 8 23.80 -8.42 2.18
CA GLY A 8 24.15 -9.52 1.27
C GLY A 8 23.21 -9.72 0.07
N ASP A 9 22.07 -9.02 -0.03
CA ASP A 9 21.08 -9.29 -1.07
C ASP A 9 21.22 -8.40 -2.34
N GLY A 10 22.26 -7.57 -2.41
CA GLY A 10 22.54 -6.71 -3.56
C GLY A 10 21.69 -5.44 -3.64
N TRP A 11 20.94 -5.08 -2.61
CA TRP A 11 20.17 -3.86 -2.54
C TRP A 11 20.90 -2.78 -1.72
N SER A 12 20.93 -1.55 -2.24
CA SER A 12 21.53 -0.39 -1.58
C SER A 12 20.47 0.69 -1.39
N PRO A 13 20.33 1.27 -0.19
CA PRO A 13 19.47 2.41 0.05
C PRO A 13 19.84 3.58 -0.88
N GLU A 14 18.83 4.25 -1.45
CA GLU A 14 19.03 5.37 -2.35
C GLU A 14 18.26 6.62 -1.95
N ARG A 15 16.98 6.47 -1.51
CA ARG A 15 16.13 7.58 -1.09
C ARG A 15 15.41 7.22 0.19
N PHE A 16 15.22 8.22 1.07
CA PHE A 16 14.57 8.06 2.37
C PHE A 16 13.46 9.10 2.49
N GLU A 17 12.31 8.71 3.03
CA GLU A 17 11.14 9.60 3.24
C GLU A 17 10.79 10.36 1.95
N LEU A 18 10.74 9.64 0.82
CA LEU A 18 10.40 10.21 -0.47
C LEU A 18 8.92 10.60 -0.49
N SER A 19 8.64 11.89 -0.41
CA SER A 19 7.30 12.43 -0.34
C SER A 19 6.80 12.95 -1.69
N PHE A 20 5.49 12.81 -1.93
CA PHE A 20 4.81 13.28 -3.13
C PHE A 20 3.39 13.77 -2.78
N GLY A 21 3.02 14.95 -3.28
CA GLY A 21 1.71 15.54 -3.03
C GLY A 21 1.47 15.99 -1.58
N LEU A 22 2.53 16.09 -0.77
CA LEU A 22 2.48 16.53 0.61
C LEU A 22 3.26 17.84 0.77
N GLN A 23 2.95 18.58 1.85
CA GLN A 23 3.79 19.70 2.25
C GLN A 23 5.16 19.16 2.66
N LEU A 24 6.21 19.72 2.08
CA LEU A 24 7.57 19.24 2.32
C LEU A 24 8.12 19.88 3.60
N ASP A 25 8.61 19.04 4.51
CA ASP A 25 9.31 19.41 5.72
C ASP A 25 10.82 19.54 5.47
N ALA A 26 11.57 20.00 6.46
CA ALA A 26 13.01 20.23 6.32
C ALA A 26 13.83 18.93 6.09
N ASP A 27 13.30 17.79 6.53
CA ASP A 27 14.00 16.51 6.55
C ASP A 27 13.56 15.55 5.40
N HIS A 28 12.78 16.06 4.41
CA HIS A 28 12.35 15.24 3.28
C HIS A 28 13.50 14.93 2.29
N ASP A 29 13.35 13.85 1.53
CA ASP A 29 14.28 13.51 0.45
C ASP A 29 14.35 14.65 -0.60
N PRO A 30 15.52 15.01 -1.10
CA PRO A 30 15.67 16.09 -2.11
C PRO A 30 14.90 15.86 -3.42
N HIS A 31 14.49 14.61 -3.70
CA HIS A 31 13.67 14.27 -4.87
C HIS A 31 12.18 14.27 -4.59
N SER A 32 11.78 14.63 -3.36
CA SER A 32 10.36 14.79 -3.01
C SER A 32 9.74 15.91 -3.82
N VAL A 33 8.45 15.74 -4.14
CA VAL A 33 7.70 16.72 -4.95
C VAL A 33 6.44 17.18 -4.22
N PRO A 34 6.13 18.49 -4.20
CA PRO A 34 4.93 19.00 -3.55
C PRO A 34 3.65 18.63 -4.31
N ASP A 35 3.78 18.31 -5.60
CA ASP A 35 2.65 17.93 -6.43
C ASP A 35 2.34 16.43 -6.30
N PRO A 36 1.04 16.05 -6.34
CA PRO A 36 0.63 14.65 -6.39
C PRO A 36 1.15 13.95 -7.64
N VAL A 37 1.34 12.64 -7.56
CA VAL A 37 1.74 11.81 -8.70
C VAL A 37 0.52 11.20 -9.37
N VAL A 38 0.45 11.30 -10.69
CA VAL A 38 -0.61 10.69 -11.50
C VAL A 38 -0.15 9.33 -11.98
N VAL A 39 -0.80 8.27 -11.49
CA VAL A 39 -0.56 6.89 -11.90
C VAL A 39 -1.54 6.48 -12.98
N ASP A 40 -1.05 5.78 -14.01
CA ASP A 40 -1.84 5.32 -15.17
C ASP A 40 -2.61 6.45 -15.88
N GLY A 41 -2.06 7.68 -15.86
CA GLY A 41 -2.66 8.86 -16.48
C GLY A 41 -3.99 9.31 -15.85
N ARG A 42 -4.44 8.70 -14.77
CA ARG A 42 -5.77 8.89 -14.18
C ARG A 42 -5.78 9.07 -12.67
N PHE A 43 -5.08 8.22 -11.93
CA PHE A 43 -5.20 8.18 -10.47
C PHE A 43 -4.22 9.13 -9.80
N VAL A 44 -4.75 10.09 -9.06
CA VAL A 44 -3.97 11.11 -8.36
C VAL A 44 -3.62 10.62 -6.96
N LEU A 45 -2.36 10.29 -6.73
CA LEU A 45 -1.87 9.76 -5.47
C LEU A 45 -0.97 10.76 -4.74
N ARG A 46 -1.01 10.71 -3.41
CA ARG A 46 -0.12 11.46 -2.50
C ARG A 46 0.30 10.58 -1.33
N GLY A 47 1.49 10.81 -0.81
CA GLY A 47 2.02 10.02 0.30
C GLY A 47 3.49 10.24 0.53
N SER A 48 4.06 9.40 1.42
CA SER A 48 5.50 9.31 1.69
C SER A 48 5.93 7.85 1.66
N ILE A 49 7.10 7.59 1.10
CA ILE A 49 7.71 6.28 0.94
C ILE A 49 8.93 6.24 1.83
N ASP A 50 8.96 5.31 2.80
CA ASP A 50 10.02 5.26 3.82
C ASP A 50 11.41 5.04 3.20
N LEU A 51 11.50 4.15 2.19
CA LEU A 51 12.78 3.77 1.59
C LEU A 51 12.62 3.34 0.13
N VAL A 52 13.47 3.89 -0.75
CA VAL A 52 13.70 3.38 -2.10
C VAL A 52 15.12 2.84 -2.17
N GLU A 53 15.27 1.62 -2.69
CA GLU A 53 16.53 0.91 -2.80
C GLU A 53 16.85 0.63 -4.26
N ARG A 54 18.14 0.61 -4.59
CA ARG A 54 18.63 0.25 -5.93
C ARG A 54 19.40 -1.05 -5.89
N HIS A 55 19.08 -1.96 -6.79
CA HIS A 55 19.88 -3.18 -6.95
C HIS A 55 21.25 -2.85 -7.59
N THR A 56 22.31 -3.28 -6.94
CA THR A 56 23.69 -2.88 -7.31
C THR A 56 24.10 -3.32 -8.71
N THR A 57 23.61 -4.45 -9.19
CA THR A 57 23.96 -5.03 -10.49
C THR A 57 22.93 -4.69 -11.56
N SER A 58 21.65 -5.03 -11.37
CA SER A 58 20.60 -4.84 -12.39
C SER A 58 20.08 -3.41 -12.47
N ARG A 59 20.39 -2.57 -11.47
CA ARG A 59 20.03 -1.15 -11.39
C ARG A 59 18.51 -0.87 -11.27
N VAL A 60 17.69 -1.89 -11.13
CA VAL A 60 16.24 -1.72 -10.86
C VAL A 60 16.01 -1.22 -9.45
N LEU A 61 14.84 -0.62 -9.22
CA LEU A 61 14.43 -0.11 -7.91
C LEU A 61 13.58 -1.13 -7.14
N ARG A 62 13.58 -1.02 -5.83
CA ARG A 62 12.66 -1.65 -4.89
C ARG A 62 12.14 -0.59 -3.92
N VAL A 63 10.86 -0.63 -3.64
CA VAL A 63 10.23 0.24 -2.64
C VAL A 63 10.04 -0.54 -1.36
N THR A 64 10.38 0.05 -0.23
CA THR A 64 10.19 -0.57 1.10
C THR A 64 9.39 0.34 2.00
N ASP A 65 8.40 -0.23 2.66
CA ASP A 65 7.61 0.41 3.72
C ASP A 65 7.86 -0.34 5.04
N HIS A 66 8.20 0.39 6.09
CA HIS A 66 8.55 -0.15 7.39
C HIS A 66 7.32 -0.31 8.29
N LYS A 67 7.16 -1.49 8.87
CA LYS A 67 6.05 -1.81 9.76
C LYS A 67 6.55 -2.14 11.16
N THR A 68 5.95 -1.51 12.17
CA THR A 68 6.27 -1.74 13.58
C THR A 68 5.37 -2.79 14.25
N GLY A 69 4.27 -3.17 13.59
CA GLY A 69 3.30 -4.16 14.07
C GLY A 69 3.73 -5.62 13.83
N LYS A 70 2.83 -6.54 14.20
CA LYS A 70 2.98 -7.97 13.88
C LYS A 70 2.80 -8.22 12.38
N ASN A 71 3.61 -9.11 11.82
CA ASN A 71 3.37 -9.58 10.46
C ASN A 71 2.10 -10.45 10.42
N ARG A 72 1.12 -10.01 9.63
CA ARG A 72 -0.14 -10.73 9.36
C ARG A 72 -0.32 -10.98 7.85
N THR A 73 0.74 -10.81 7.08
CA THR A 73 0.71 -10.92 5.62
C THR A 73 1.03 -12.34 5.21
N GLU A 74 0.18 -12.95 4.39
CA GLU A 74 0.43 -14.27 3.82
C GLU A 74 1.40 -14.18 2.65
N VAL A 75 2.12 -15.26 2.37
CA VAL A 75 3.16 -15.28 1.31
C VAL A 75 2.61 -14.96 -0.08
N THR A 76 1.38 -15.37 -0.36
CA THR A 76 0.71 -15.17 -1.64
C THR A 76 0.02 -13.81 -1.79
N THR A 77 0.09 -12.96 -0.77
CA THR A 77 -0.57 -11.66 -0.77
C THR A 77 0.01 -10.72 -1.82
N THR A 78 -0.84 -10.14 -2.65
CA THR A 78 -0.51 -9.00 -3.52
C THR A 78 -1.03 -7.70 -2.94
N ILE A 79 -2.35 -7.63 -2.69
CA ILE A 79 -3.01 -6.47 -2.08
C ILE A 79 -3.90 -6.84 -0.88
N ASN A 80 -4.02 -8.12 -0.55
CA ASN A 80 -4.81 -8.62 0.58
C ASN A 80 -6.23 -8.04 0.63
N GLY A 81 -6.96 -8.13 -0.46
CA GLY A 81 -8.31 -7.57 -0.53
C GLY A 81 -8.38 -6.05 -0.31
N GLY A 82 -7.34 -5.32 -0.67
CA GLY A 82 -7.21 -3.87 -0.47
C GLY A 82 -6.65 -3.45 0.88
N ARG A 83 -6.25 -4.40 1.76
CA ARG A 83 -5.65 -4.09 3.07
C ARG A 83 -4.14 -3.82 2.99
N THR A 84 -3.49 -4.25 1.92
CA THR A 84 -2.03 -4.16 1.73
C THR A 84 -1.72 -3.54 0.37
N LEU A 85 -2.03 -2.27 0.20
CA LEU A 85 -1.89 -1.56 -1.09
C LEU A 85 -0.49 -0.98 -1.31
N GLN A 86 0.23 -0.61 -0.24
CA GLN A 86 1.48 0.14 -0.30
C GLN A 86 2.55 -0.51 -1.19
N PRO A 87 2.84 -1.82 -1.12
CA PRO A 87 3.89 -2.40 -1.97
C PRO A 87 3.66 -2.17 -3.46
N VAL A 88 2.43 -2.32 -3.91
CA VAL A 88 2.09 -2.16 -5.34
C VAL A 88 1.96 -0.68 -5.70
N LEU A 89 1.19 0.10 -4.94
CA LEU A 89 0.92 1.50 -5.29
C LEU A 89 2.16 2.37 -5.21
N TYR A 90 2.99 2.21 -4.17
CA TYR A 90 4.24 2.96 -4.06
C TYR A 90 5.24 2.59 -5.15
N SER A 91 5.25 1.32 -5.58
CA SER A 91 6.07 0.91 -6.72
C SER A 91 5.63 1.61 -8.02
N LEU A 92 4.32 1.69 -8.28
CA LEU A 92 3.79 2.42 -9.44
C LEU A 92 4.12 3.91 -9.37
N VAL A 93 4.01 4.53 -8.18
CA VAL A 93 4.37 5.94 -7.97
C VAL A 93 5.86 6.19 -8.24
N VAL A 94 6.75 5.34 -7.72
CA VAL A 94 8.19 5.50 -7.94
C VAL A 94 8.55 5.37 -9.42
N GLU A 95 7.94 4.46 -10.16
CA GLU A 95 8.13 4.37 -11.61
C GLU A 95 7.70 5.66 -12.33
N GLU A 96 6.55 6.24 -11.94
CA GLU A 96 6.09 7.49 -12.54
C GLU A 96 7.01 8.68 -12.18
N MET A 97 7.52 8.73 -10.96
CA MET A 97 8.43 9.79 -10.52
C MET A 97 9.81 9.70 -11.16
N THR A 98 10.35 8.50 -11.26
CA THR A 98 11.75 8.30 -11.67
C THR A 98 11.93 7.95 -13.14
N ARG A 99 10.88 7.42 -13.76
CA ARG A 99 10.91 6.81 -15.11
C ARG A 99 11.89 5.62 -15.19
N GLU A 100 12.16 5.00 -14.05
CA GLU A 100 13.03 3.84 -13.95
C GLU A 100 12.20 2.58 -13.53
N PRO A 101 12.63 1.37 -13.95
CA PRO A 101 11.89 0.16 -13.62
C PRO A 101 11.97 -0.16 -12.12
N VAL A 102 10.82 -0.44 -11.52
CA VAL A 102 10.69 -0.94 -10.16
C VAL A 102 10.39 -2.44 -10.21
N ALA A 103 11.24 -3.25 -9.59
CA ALA A 103 11.09 -4.70 -9.58
C ALA A 103 10.03 -5.17 -8.56
N ALA A 104 9.95 -4.53 -7.41
CA ALA A 104 9.10 -4.98 -6.32
C ALA A 104 8.78 -3.88 -5.31
N GLY A 105 7.68 -4.08 -4.57
CA GLY A 105 7.40 -3.40 -3.32
C GLY A 105 7.52 -4.36 -2.13
N ARG A 106 8.02 -3.88 -1.01
CA ARG A 106 8.30 -4.67 0.19
C ARG A 106 7.68 -4.03 1.43
N LEU A 107 7.05 -4.83 2.27
CA LEU A 107 6.80 -4.50 3.67
C LEU A 107 7.92 -5.12 4.52
N TYR A 108 8.59 -4.32 5.33
CA TYR A 108 9.59 -4.80 6.25
C TYR A 108 9.13 -4.59 7.70
N TYR A 109 8.88 -5.69 8.39
CA TYR A 109 8.45 -5.69 9.78
C TYR A 109 9.68 -5.60 10.70
N CYS A 110 10.10 -4.38 11.01
CA CYS A 110 11.40 -4.04 11.61
C CYS A 110 11.44 -4.16 13.15
N THR A 111 10.51 -4.87 13.77
CA THR A 111 10.43 -5.03 15.23
C THR A 111 10.40 -6.50 15.66
N GLN A 112 10.65 -6.73 16.96
CA GLN A 112 10.50 -8.05 17.56
C GLN A 112 9.06 -8.60 17.40
N ALA A 113 8.05 -7.74 17.50
CA ALA A 113 6.65 -8.12 17.31
C ALA A 113 6.36 -8.59 15.88
N GLY A 114 7.07 -8.04 14.90
CA GLY A 114 7.01 -8.43 13.48
C GLY A 114 7.99 -9.55 13.10
N GLY A 115 8.85 -9.99 14.04
CA GLY A 115 9.82 -11.06 13.83
C GLY A 115 10.96 -10.71 12.87
N PHE A 116 11.18 -9.41 12.59
CA PHE A 116 12.17 -8.94 11.59
C PHE A 116 11.98 -9.61 10.23
N THR A 117 10.72 -9.80 9.81
CA THR A 117 10.35 -10.47 8.57
C THR A 117 10.02 -9.47 7.48
N SER A 118 10.08 -9.92 6.22
CA SER A 118 9.65 -9.11 5.09
C SER A 118 8.63 -9.86 4.24
N HIS A 119 7.76 -9.09 3.59
CA HIS A 119 6.86 -9.56 2.55
C HIS A 119 7.12 -8.73 1.29
N THR A 120 7.49 -9.39 0.19
CA THR A 120 7.84 -8.73 -1.07
C THR A 120 6.86 -9.12 -2.16
N VAL A 121 6.27 -8.12 -2.80
CA VAL A 121 5.38 -8.26 -3.96
C VAL A 121 6.16 -7.84 -5.20
N GLN A 122 6.38 -8.79 -6.13
CA GLN A 122 6.98 -8.46 -7.42
C GLN A 122 6.02 -7.59 -8.24
N LEU A 123 6.52 -6.52 -8.84
CA LEU A 123 5.72 -5.62 -9.66
C LEU A 123 5.55 -6.18 -11.07
N ASP A 124 5.05 -7.40 -11.16
CA ASP A 124 4.73 -8.07 -12.41
C ASP A 124 3.41 -7.55 -13.03
N PRO A 125 3.03 -7.98 -14.25
CA PRO A 125 1.79 -7.56 -14.90
C PRO A 125 0.54 -7.87 -14.08
N ILE A 126 0.53 -8.93 -13.26
CA ILE A 126 -0.61 -9.32 -12.43
C ILE A 126 -0.73 -8.34 -11.26
N ALA A 127 0.35 -8.10 -10.53
CA ALA A 127 0.37 -7.15 -9.42
C ALA A 127 -0.03 -5.73 -9.87
N ARG A 128 0.48 -5.27 -11.03
CA ARG A 128 0.09 -3.99 -11.63
C ARG A 128 -1.41 -3.93 -11.89
N LYS A 129 -1.96 -4.91 -12.60
CA LYS A 129 -3.38 -4.98 -12.91
C LYS A 129 -4.23 -5.00 -11.63
N THR A 130 -3.80 -5.75 -10.62
CA THR A 130 -4.49 -5.87 -9.34
C THR A 130 -4.49 -4.53 -8.58
N GLY A 131 -3.35 -3.83 -8.53
CA GLY A 131 -3.25 -2.50 -7.90
C GLY A 131 -4.08 -1.44 -8.62
N LEU A 132 -4.04 -1.41 -9.96
CA LEU A 132 -4.86 -0.48 -10.75
C LEU A 132 -6.36 -0.77 -10.59
N HIS A 133 -6.75 -2.05 -10.54
CA HIS A 133 -8.14 -2.41 -10.28
C HIS A 133 -8.62 -1.97 -8.89
N ALA A 134 -7.75 -2.08 -7.87
CA ALA A 134 -8.07 -1.53 -6.55
C ALA A 134 -8.31 -0.02 -6.59
N LEU A 135 -7.47 0.73 -7.33
CA LEU A 135 -7.67 2.17 -7.52
C LEU A 135 -8.98 2.49 -8.25
N GLU A 136 -9.35 1.71 -9.29
CA GLU A 136 -10.64 1.86 -9.99
C GLU A 136 -11.84 1.67 -9.07
N VAL A 137 -11.79 0.68 -8.18
CA VAL A 137 -12.87 0.43 -7.22
C VAL A 137 -12.98 1.58 -6.22
N ILE A 138 -11.85 2.06 -5.70
CA ILE A 138 -11.81 3.19 -4.75
C ILE A 138 -12.33 4.47 -5.43
N ASP A 139 -11.82 4.80 -6.60
CA ASP A 139 -12.17 6.00 -7.37
C ASP A 139 -13.68 6.04 -7.68
N ARG A 140 -14.23 4.93 -8.18
CA ARG A 140 -15.67 4.78 -8.43
C ARG A 140 -16.49 4.94 -7.16
N GLY A 141 -16.05 4.38 -6.02
CA GLY A 141 -16.70 4.56 -4.73
C GLY A 141 -16.75 6.03 -4.30
N VAL A 142 -15.65 6.75 -4.52
CA VAL A 142 -15.55 8.19 -4.22
C VAL A 142 -16.44 9.02 -5.15
N GLU A 143 -16.37 8.80 -6.47
CA GLU A 143 -17.18 9.49 -7.47
C GLU A 143 -18.68 9.32 -7.24
N LEU A 144 -19.12 8.13 -6.86
CA LEU A 144 -20.52 7.83 -6.58
C LEU A 144 -20.94 8.28 -5.17
N GLY A 145 -20.03 8.75 -4.34
CA GLY A 145 -20.28 9.07 -2.93
C GLY A 145 -20.71 7.83 -2.12
N PHE A 146 -20.39 6.62 -2.60
CA PHE A 146 -20.82 5.37 -1.99
C PHE A 146 -19.69 4.80 -1.10
N LEU A 147 -19.62 5.30 0.12
CA LEU A 147 -18.64 4.87 1.14
C LEU A 147 -19.34 4.14 2.29
N ALA A 148 -20.13 3.12 1.94
CA ALA A 148 -20.89 2.37 2.93
C ALA A 148 -19.99 1.58 3.87
N ALA A 149 -20.22 1.70 5.19
CA ALA A 149 -19.53 0.86 6.16
C ALA A 149 -19.83 -0.63 5.87
N SER A 150 -18.79 -1.41 5.72
CA SER A 150 -18.87 -2.85 5.48
C SER A 150 -17.75 -3.55 6.24
N PRO A 151 -17.81 -3.57 7.60
CA PRO A 151 -16.76 -4.18 8.40
C PRO A 151 -16.75 -5.70 8.23
N ASP A 152 -15.55 -6.27 8.32
CA ASP A 152 -15.38 -7.70 8.51
C ASP A 152 -15.65 -8.10 9.97
N THR A 153 -15.72 -9.39 10.23
CA THR A 153 -15.90 -9.93 11.59
C THR A 153 -14.74 -9.47 12.50
N GLY A 154 -15.09 -8.87 13.63
CA GLY A 154 -14.12 -8.34 14.62
C GLY A 154 -13.50 -6.98 14.26
N ALA A 155 -13.77 -6.43 13.08
CA ALA A 155 -13.20 -5.15 12.67
C ALA A 155 -13.72 -3.96 13.52
N CYS A 156 -14.92 -4.07 14.06
CA CYS A 156 -15.52 -3.02 14.88
C CYS A 156 -14.88 -2.90 16.27
N ASP A 157 -14.15 -3.89 16.74
CA ASP A 157 -13.56 -3.88 18.09
C ASP A 157 -12.45 -2.85 18.25
N TYR A 158 -11.78 -2.50 17.14
CA TYR A 158 -10.64 -1.57 17.07
C TYR A 158 -10.92 -0.37 16.16
N CYS A 159 -12.20 -0.10 15.83
CA CYS A 159 -12.56 0.93 14.85
C CYS A 159 -12.93 2.24 15.53
N ASP A 160 -12.20 3.31 15.21
CA ASP A 160 -12.45 4.66 15.73
C ASP A 160 -13.78 5.26 15.26
N TYR A 161 -14.34 4.75 14.15
CA TYR A 161 -15.64 5.16 13.62
C TYR A 161 -16.83 4.47 14.26
N ARG A 162 -16.63 3.57 15.22
CA ARG A 162 -17.70 2.88 15.92
C ARG A 162 -18.77 3.81 16.52
N PRO A 163 -18.42 4.98 17.12
CA PRO A 163 -19.43 5.92 17.61
C PRO A 163 -20.38 6.44 16.52
N VAL A 164 -19.86 6.63 15.29
CA VAL A 164 -20.65 7.10 14.14
C VAL A 164 -21.52 5.99 13.57
N CYS A 165 -20.97 4.79 13.41
CA CYS A 165 -21.72 3.65 12.91
C CYS A 165 -22.76 3.11 13.90
N GLY A 166 -22.54 3.31 15.21
CA GLY A 166 -23.38 2.76 16.28
C GLY A 166 -23.17 1.27 16.51
N PRO A 167 -24.01 0.64 17.38
CA PRO A 167 -23.83 -0.74 17.77
C PRO A 167 -24.20 -1.72 16.64
N LEU A 168 -23.55 -2.89 16.67
CA LEU A 168 -23.89 -4.04 15.81
C LEU A 168 -23.74 -3.80 14.30
N GLU A 169 -22.81 -2.91 13.87
CA GLU A 169 -22.62 -2.62 12.44
C GLU A 169 -22.24 -3.88 11.65
N GLU A 170 -21.44 -4.78 12.20
CA GLU A 170 -21.10 -6.06 11.55
C GLU A 170 -22.36 -6.87 11.20
N LYS A 171 -23.33 -6.94 12.13
CA LYS A 171 -24.62 -7.62 11.87
C LYS A 171 -25.48 -6.85 10.87
N ARG A 172 -25.45 -5.51 10.88
CA ARG A 172 -26.17 -4.69 9.90
C ARG A 172 -25.56 -4.79 8.51
N ALA A 173 -24.24 -4.84 8.42
CA ALA A 173 -23.52 -4.99 7.17
C ALA A 173 -23.92 -6.27 6.42
N THR A 174 -24.18 -7.38 7.11
CA THR A 174 -24.63 -8.62 6.48
C THR A 174 -25.99 -8.52 5.79
N LYS A 175 -26.80 -7.52 6.17
CA LYS A 175 -28.15 -7.28 5.62
C LYS A 175 -28.15 -6.22 4.52
N LYS A 176 -27.04 -5.55 4.27
CA LYS A 176 -26.92 -4.54 3.20
C LYS A 176 -27.10 -5.17 1.81
N ASN A 177 -27.59 -4.38 0.87
CA ASN A 177 -27.75 -4.82 -0.50
C ASN A 177 -26.36 -5.17 -1.10
N LYS A 178 -26.13 -6.44 -1.35
CA LYS A 178 -24.86 -6.94 -1.90
C LYS A 178 -24.56 -6.39 -3.29
N GLY A 179 -25.57 -6.06 -4.08
CA GLY A 179 -25.38 -5.44 -5.39
C GLY A 179 -24.68 -4.08 -5.31
N LEU A 180 -25.02 -3.28 -4.29
CA LEU A 180 -24.35 -2.00 -4.04
C LEU A 180 -22.93 -2.15 -3.49
N LEU A 181 -22.60 -3.31 -2.92
CA LEU A 181 -21.28 -3.65 -2.37
C LEU A 181 -20.46 -4.51 -3.32
N ALA A 182 -20.93 -4.81 -4.53
CA ALA A 182 -20.34 -5.80 -5.42
C ALA A 182 -18.85 -5.52 -5.69
N ASP A 183 -18.49 -4.28 -6.00
CA ASP A 183 -17.11 -3.89 -6.26
C ASP A 183 -16.20 -4.10 -5.04
N LEU A 184 -16.68 -3.70 -3.85
CA LEU A 184 -15.93 -3.89 -2.60
C LEU A 184 -15.76 -5.38 -2.26
N LEU A 185 -16.81 -6.18 -2.46
CA LEU A 185 -16.74 -7.62 -2.22
C LEU A 185 -15.79 -8.31 -3.20
N ALA A 186 -15.85 -7.94 -4.50
CA ALA A 186 -14.91 -8.45 -5.49
C ALA A 186 -13.45 -8.04 -5.17
N LEU A 187 -13.22 -6.80 -4.72
CA LEU A 187 -11.90 -6.34 -4.29
C LEU A 187 -11.35 -7.19 -3.13
N ARG A 188 -12.21 -7.55 -2.16
CA ARG A 188 -11.82 -8.36 -0.99
C ARG A 188 -11.36 -9.77 -1.33
N ASP A 189 -11.81 -10.31 -2.45
CA ASP A 189 -11.44 -11.64 -2.93
C ASP A 189 -10.09 -11.65 -3.69
N LEU A 190 -9.48 -10.48 -3.90
CA LEU A 190 -8.17 -10.38 -4.55
C LEU A 190 -7.03 -10.72 -3.59
N PRO A 191 -5.98 -11.43 -4.06
CA PRO A 191 -4.85 -11.89 -3.25
C PRO A 191 -3.98 -10.76 -2.68
#